data_28066cb9f71669bade6339ce417b925f
#
_entry.id   28066cb9f71669bade6339ce417b925f
#
_cell.length_a   1.000
_cell.length_b   1.000
_cell.length_c   1.000
_cell.angle_alpha   90.00
_cell.angle_beta   90.00
_cell.angle_gamma   90.00
#
_symmetry.space_group_name_H-M   'P 1'
#
loop_
_entity.id
_entity.type
_entity.pdbx_description
1 polymer ?
#
loop_
_entity_poly.entity_id
_entity_poly.type
_entity_poly.pdbx_seq_one_letter_code
_entity_poly.pdbx_strand_id
1 'polypeptide(L)'
;MNLNRRSLLKLSAASVAVGSIGLPSFAQQIEELVIAYNVNLPSWDPTVGPSAVNPTIQGLYQSVFDQYILQQPDLSPAPGLLTEWGWSEDKKQVWMTVREGVTWHDGSPFTAEDVAWSLARVAKPETGSPIQFVWGTLANHRVEGKKVIADVAQFDPTIFKWMYFLTGYVLPKVYYEKVGAEGFE
;
A
#
# COMPACT_ATOMS: atom_id res chain seq x y z
N MET A 1 67.32 6.93 5.84
CA MET A 1 66.93 5.56 6.20
C MET A 1 66.73 4.77 4.92
N ASN A 2 67.70 3.91 4.57
CA ASN A 2 67.65 3.15 3.31
C ASN A 2 66.73 1.92 3.48
N LEU A 3 65.56 2.02 2.88
CA LEU A 3 64.64 0.88 2.80
C LEU A 3 65.18 -0.12 1.75
N ASN A 4 65.62 -1.26 2.19
CA ASN A 4 66.02 -2.36 1.32
C ASN A 4 64.83 -3.28 1.00
N ARG A 5 64.94 -4.10 -0.07
CA ARG A 5 63.89 -5.02 -0.52
C ARG A 5 63.38 -5.98 0.57
N ARG A 6 64.25 -6.39 1.52
CA ARG A 6 63.86 -7.28 2.64
C ARG A 6 62.98 -6.56 3.70
N SER A 7 63.22 -5.24 3.90
CA SER A 7 62.40 -4.44 4.80
C SER A 7 60.99 -4.21 4.23
N LEU A 8 60.90 -4.01 2.90
CA LEU A 8 59.60 -3.88 2.22
C LEU A 8 58.77 -5.16 2.28
N LEU A 9 59.39 -6.34 2.10
CA LEU A 9 58.73 -7.63 2.19
C LEU A 9 58.26 -7.98 3.62
N LYS A 10 58.95 -7.48 4.62
CA LYS A 10 58.51 -7.65 6.02
C LYS A 10 57.35 -6.73 6.38
N LEU A 11 57.27 -5.53 5.81
CA LEU A 11 56.12 -4.67 5.97
C LEU A 11 54.85 -5.18 5.26
N SER A 12 55.01 -5.77 4.06
CA SER A 12 53.90 -6.33 3.32
C SER A 12 53.36 -7.60 3.99
N ALA A 13 54.21 -8.43 4.62
CA ALA A 13 53.76 -9.62 5.38
C ALA A 13 52.99 -9.24 6.65
N ALA A 14 53.34 -8.14 7.32
CA ALA A 14 52.61 -7.63 8.48
C ALA A 14 51.24 -7.08 8.11
N SER A 15 51.08 -6.50 6.92
CA SER A 15 49.77 -5.98 6.42
C SER A 15 48.79 -7.09 6.08
N VAL A 16 49.24 -8.25 5.65
CA VAL A 16 48.40 -9.43 5.37
C VAL A 16 47.91 -10.10 6.65
N ALA A 17 48.71 -10.07 7.71
CA ALA A 17 48.33 -10.67 8.99
C ALA A 17 47.25 -9.87 9.76
N VAL A 18 47.16 -8.54 9.53
CA VAL A 18 46.11 -7.69 10.13
C VAL A 18 44.77 -7.84 9.40
N GLY A 19 44.80 -8.17 8.08
CA GLY A 19 43.58 -8.38 7.30
C GLY A 19 42.84 -9.67 7.60
N SER A 20 43.42 -10.61 8.35
CA SER A 20 42.81 -11.89 8.72
C SER A 20 42.21 -11.90 10.14
N ILE A 21 42.42 -10.85 10.92
CA ILE A 21 41.68 -10.67 12.15
C ILE A 21 40.34 -10.02 11.73
N GLY A 22 39.34 -10.86 11.47
CA GLY A 22 37.97 -10.42 11.29
C GLY A 22 37.60 -9.59 12.52
N LEU A 23 37.65 -8.26 12.39
CA LEU A 23 37.02 -7.41 13.39
C LEU A 23 35.56 -7.85 13.44
N PRO A 24 35.01 -8.15 14.63
CA PRO A 24 33.60 -8.41 14.72
C PRO A 24 32.89 -7.20 14.11
N SER A 25 32.20 -7.44 13.01
CA SER A 25 31.26 -6.46 12.45
C SER A 25 30.17 -6.32 13.52
N PHE A 26 30.29 -5.29 14.33
CA PHE A 26 29.14 -4.82 15.11
C PHE A 26 28.17 -4.18 14.11
N ALA A 27 27.52 -5.01 13.31
CA ALA A 27 26.26 -4.65 12.70
C ALA A 27 25.32 -4.45 13.88
N GLN A 28 25.20 -3.20 14.32
CA GLN A 28 24.19 -2.80 15.30
C GLN A 28 22.86 -3.26 14.70
N GLN A 29 22.23 -4.25 15.32
CA GLN A 29 20.86 -4.60 14.97
C GLN A 29 20.04 -3.35 15.25
N ILE A 30 19.59 -2.70 14.20
CA ILE A 30 18.62 -1.62 14.33
C ILE A 30 17.30 -2.33 14.63
N GLU A 31 16.92 -2.35 15.90
CA GLU A 31 15.67 -2.95 16.37
C GLU A 31 14.47 -2.03 16.10
N GLU A 32 14.74 -0.74 15.88
CA GLU A 32 13.71 0.27 15.68
C GLU A 32 14.11 1.21 14.54
N LEU A 33 13.19 1.41 13.59
CA LEU A 33 13.29 2.42 12.54
C LEU A 33 12.34 3.58 12.89
N VAL A 34 12.91 4.74 13.21
CA VAL A 34 12.15 5.97 13.47
C VAL A 34 12.07 6.78 12.18
N ILE A 35 10.86 6.99 11.67
CA ILE A 35 10.60 7.84 10.50
C ILE A 35 9.83 9.07 10.96
N ALA A 36 10.43 10.26 10.77
CA ALA A 36 9.79 11.52 11.12
C ALA A 36 9.13 12.13 9.89
N TYR A 37 7.85 12.47 10.01
CA TYR A 37 7.09 13.21 9.00
C TYR A 37 6.83 14.64 9.48
N ASN A 38 6.75 15.58 8.54
CA ASN A 38 6.46 16.99 8.80
C ASN A 38 4.96 17.31 8.82
N VAL A 39 4.12 16.30 8.96
CA VAL A 39 2.66 16.40 8.98
C VAL A 39 2.10 15.61 10.15
N ASN A 40 0.99 16.08 10.71
CA ASN A 40 0.21 15.28 11.64
C ASN A 40 -0.72 14.35 10.86
N LEU A 41 -0.94 13.15 11.37
CA LEU A 41 -1.94 12.23 10.85
C LEU A 41 -3.30 12.61 11.46
N PRO A 42 -4.24 13.15 10.67
CA PRO A 42 -5.53 13.61 11.22
C PRO A 42 -6.54 12.48 11.42
N SER A 43 -6.37 11.35 10.74
CA SER A 43 -7.24 10.18 10.82
C SER A 43 -6.53 8.95 10.30
N TRP A 44 -6.90 7.77 10.78
CA TRP A 44 -6.48 6.49 10.22
C TRP A 44 -7.39 6.00 9.08
N ASP A 45 -8.43 6.76 8.72
CA ASP A 45 -9.19 6.49 7.49
C ASP A 45 -8.48 7.12 6.28
N PRO A 46 -7.85 6.32 5.42
CA PRO A 46 -7.06 6.82 4.30
C PRO A 46 -7.90 7.37 3.14
N THR A 47 -9.23 7.33 3.27
CA THR A 47 -10.17 7.64 2.18
C THR A 47 -10.92 8.95 2.36
N VAL A 48 -10.77 9.61 3.52
CA VAL A 48 -11.53 10.82 3.87
C VAL A 48 -10.65 12.02 4.17
N GLY A 49 -11.22 13.21 4.09
CA GLY A 49 -10.58 14.46 4.48
C GLY A 49 -9.26 14.74 3.76
N PRO A 50 -8.42 15.63 4.33
CA PRO A 50 -7.12 15.99 3.74
C PRO A 50 -6.14 14.81 3.62
N SER A 51 -6.30 13.79 4.45
CA SER A 51 -5.47 12.57 4.44
C SER A 51 -5.54 11.84 3.11
N ALA A 52 -6.72 11.80 2.51
CA ALA A 52 -6.97 11.06 1.27
C ALA A 52 -6.18 11.58 0.06
N VAL A 53 -5.72 12.83 0.09
CA VAL A 53 -5.04 13.49 -1.04
C VAL A 53 -3.67 14.06 -0.70
N ASN A 54 -3.17 13.86 0.53
CA ASN A 54 -1.84 14.33 0.91
C ASN A 54 -0.79 13.23 0.64
N PRO A 55 0.17 13.42 -0.30
CA PRO A 55 1.13 12.38 -0.67
C PRO A 55 2.01 11.90 0.48
N THR A 56 2.34 12.78 1.43
CA THR A 56 3.17 12.41 2.60
C THR A 56 2.39 11.48 3.52
N ILE A 57 1.11 11.78 3.78
CA ILE A 57 0.24 10.94 4.59
C ILE A 57 -0.07 9.63 3.88
N GLN A 58 -0.26 9.65 2.55
CA GLN A 58 -0.44 8.45 1.75
C GLN A 58 0.78 7.51 1.84
N GLY A 59 2.00 8.05 1.88
CA GLY A 59 3.21 7.26 2.13
C GLY A 59 3.22 6.58 3.52
N LEU A 60 2.63 7.22 4.54
CA LEU A 60 2.45 6.61 5.85
C LEU A 60 1.43 5.46 5.80
N TYR A 61 0.30 5.68 5.12
CA TYR A 61 -0.73 4.63 4.99
C TYR A 61 -0.21 3.38 4.28
N GLN A 62 0.70 3.52 3.31
CA GLN A 62 1.32 2.38 2.64
C GLN A 62 2.14 1.46 3.57
N SER A 63 2.52 1.94 4.76
CA SER A 63 3.16 1.09 5.78
C SER A 63 2.18 0.30 6.65
N VAL A 64 0.88 0.61 6.57
CA VAL A 64 -0.19 0.02 7.39
C VAL A 64 -1.23 -0.70 6.55
N PHE A 65 -1.57 -0.16 5.38
CA PHE A 65 -2.62 -0.66 4.51
C PHE A 65 -2.06 -1.19 3.20
N ASP A 66 -2.59 -2.31 2.74
CA ASP A 66 -2.38 -2.76 1.37
C ASP A 66 -3.32 -2.06 0.40
N GLN A 67 -2.83 -1.83 -0.83
CA GLN A 67 -3.61 -1.22 -1.90
C GLN A 67 -4.34 -2.26 -2.74
N TYR A 68 -5.41 -1.83 -3.40
CA TYR A 68 -6.11 -2.66 -4.40
C TYR A 68 -5.15 -3.19 -5.46
N ILE A 69 -4.38 -2.30 -6.04
CA ILE A 69 -3.38 -2.55 -7.08
C ILE A 69 -2.07 -1.90 -6.59
N LEU A 70 -0.94 -2.51 -6.87
CA LEU A 70 0.38 -1.94 -6.58
C LEU A 70 0.94 -1.23 -7.80
N GLN A 71 1.79 -0.23 -7.57
CA GLN A 71 2.57 0.40 -8.63
C GLN A 71 4.02 -0.08 -8.55
N GLN A 72 4.53 -0.58 -9.66
CA GLN A 72 5.93 -0.98 -9.80
C GLN A 72 6.85 0.26 -9.97
N PRO A 73 8.17 0.14 -9.77
CA PRO A 73 9.11 1.24 -10.01
C PRO A 73 9.11 1.79 -11.44
N ASP A 74 8.71 0.99 -12.42
CA ASP A 74 8.53 1.40 -13.81
C ASP A 74 7.14 2.00 -14.09
N LEU A 75 6.37 2.26 -13.04
CA LEU A 75 4.99 2.79 -13.04
C LEU A 75 3.94 1.84 -13.61
N SER A 76 4.28 0.60 -13.93
CA SER A 76 3.31 -0.40 -14.35
C SER A 76 2.46 -0.89 -13.16
N PRO A 77 1.17 -1.25 -13.38
CA PRO A 77 0.35 -1.84 -12.33
C PRO A 77 0.74 -3.30 -12.08
N ALA A 78 0.69 -3.71 -10.81
CA ALA A 78 0.90 -5.08 -10.37
C ALA A 78 -0.19 -5.53 -9.39
N PRO A 79 -0.46 -6.84 -9.28
CA PRO A 79 -1.43 -7.37 -8.33
C PRO A 79 -1.11 -7.00 -6.88
N GLY A 80 -2.08 -6.34 -6.21
CA GLY A 80 -2.12 -6.09 -4.77
C GLY A 80 -3.17 -6.97 -4.10
N LEU A 81 -4.16 -6.35 -3.45
CA LEU A 81 -5.36 -7.04 -2.92
C LEU A 81 -6.27 -7.55 -4.05
N LEU A 82 -6.17 -6.97 -5.24
CA LEU A 82 -6.76 -7.50 -6.46
C LEU A 82 -5.69 -8.29 -7.23
N THR A 83 -6.05 -9.48 -7.71
CA THR A 83 -5.16 -10.32 -8.54
C THR A 83 -5.37 -10.08 -10.02
N GLU A 84 -6.60 -9.73 -10.42
CA GLU A 84 -7.00 -9.42 -11.78
C GLU A 84 -8.09 -8.37 -11.78
N TRP A 85 -8.17 -7.57 -12.84
CA TRP A 85 -9.20 -6.54 -13.01
C TRP A 85 -9.38 -6.19 -14.50
N GLY A 86 -10.52 -5.64 -14.82
CA GLY A 86 -10.79 -5.25 -16.19
C GLY A 86 -12.19 -4.69 -16.40
N TRP A 87 -12.48 -4.40 -17.63
CA TRP A 87 -13.77 -3.96 -18.14
C TRP A 87 -14.52 -5.11 -18.79
N SER A 88 -15.85 -5.07 -18.74
CA SER A 88 -16.66 -5.87 -19.64
C SER A 88 -16.44 -5.45 -21.10
N GLU A 89 -16.76 -6.30 -22.06
CA GLU A 89 -16.58 -6.01 -23.50
C GLU A 89 -17.30 -4.73 -23.93
N ASP A 90 -18.50 -4.50 -23.41
CA ASP A 90 -19.33 -3.32 -23.67
C ASP A 90 -18.95 -2.10 -22.80
N LYS A 91 -17.97 -2.23 -21.92
CA LYS A 91 -17.49 -1.20 -20.97
C LYS A 91 -18.57 -0.66 -20.01
N LYS A 92 -19.64 -1.40 -19.80
CA LYS A 92 -20.70 -1.03 -18.86
C LYS A 92 -20.46 -1.55 -17.46
N GLN A 93 -19.47 -2.40 -17.27
CA GLN A 93 -19.10 -2.94 -15.97
C GLN A 93 -17.58 -2.98 -15.83
N VAL A 94 -17.13 -2.88 -14.58
CA VAL A 94 -15.79 -3.28 -14.16
C VAL A 94 -15.90 -4.55 -13.33
N TRP A 95 -14.90 -5.39 -13.42
CA TRP A 95 -14.75 -6.57 -12.59
C TRP A 95 -13.37 -6.62 -11.97
N MET A 96 -13.29 -7.15 -10.76
CA MET A 96 -12.08 -7.25 -9.96
C MET A 96 -12.06 -8.58 -9.24
N THR A 97 -10.98 -9.35 -9.35
CA THR A 97 -10.79 -10.60 -8.61
C THR A 97 -10.00 -10.33 -7.34
N VAL A 98 -10.60 -10.61 -6.20
CA VAL A 98 -10.01 -10.37 -4.89
C VAL A 98 -9.07 -11.49 -4.49
N ARG A 99 -7.91 -11.15 -3.89
CA ARG A 99 -6.93 -12.11 -3.39
C ARG A 99 -7.51 -12.89 -2.21
N GLU A 100 -7.35 -14.20 -2.25
CA GLU A 100 -7.77 -15.11 -1.18
C GLU A 100 -6.62 -15.31 -0.17
N GLY A 101 -6.97 -15.70 1.06
CA GLY A 101 -6.02 -16.04 2.12
C GLY A 101 -5.37 -14.84 2.81
N VAL A 102 -5.84 -13.62 2.55
CA VAL A 102 -5.42 -12.41 3.26
C VAL A 102 -6.23 -12.28 4.56
N THR A 103 -5.59 -11.78 5.60
CA THR A 103 -6.24 -11.49 6.89
C THR A 103 -5.99 -10.04 7.29
N TRP A 104 -6.95 -9.48 8.01
CA TRP A 104 -6.79 -8.20 8.70
C TRP A 104 -5.83 -8.32 9.90
N HIS A 105 -5.40 -7.20 10.47
CA HIS A 105 -4.47 -7.17 11.62
C HIS A 105 -5.03 -7.88 12.87
N ASP A 106 -6.33 -7.99 13.00
CA ASP A 106 -6.99 -8.74 14.08
C ASP A 106 -7.14 -10.24 13.80
N GLY A 107 -6.64 -10.71 12.64
CA GLY A 107 -6.72 -12.10 12.20
C GLY A 107 -8.03 -12.47 11.49
N SER A 108 -8.99 -11.56 11.40
CA SER A 108 -10.23 -11.82 10.64
C SER A 108 -9.95 -11.88 9.13
N PRO A 109 -10.74 -12.64 8.36
CA PRO A 109 -10.52 -12.78 6.93
C PRO A 109 -10.84 -11.48 6.18
N PHE A 110 -9.97 -11.12 5.23
CA PHE A 110 -10.25 -10.13 4.21
C PHE A 110 -11.07 -10.77 3.08
N THR A 111 -12.11 -10.08 2.62
CA THR A 111 -13.11 -10.65 1.70
C THR A 111 -13.46 -9.70 0.55
N ALA A 112 -14.14 -10.23 -0.47
CA ALA A 112 -14.68 -9.43 -1.55
C ALA A 112 -15.77 -8.44 -1.09
N GLU A 113 -16.46 -8.75 0.01
CA GLU A 113 -17.42 -7.86 0.65
C GLU A 113 -16.76 -6.60 1.20
N ASP A 114 -15.55 -6.71 1.77
CA ASP A 114 -14.77 -5.55 2.24
C ASP A 114 -14.43 -4.63 1.08
N VAL A 115 -14.02 -5.20 -0.06
CA VAL A 115 -13.71 -4.46 -1.29
C VAL A 115 -14.94 -3.74 -1.83
N ALA A 116 -16.05 -4.48 -2.02
CA ALA A 116 -17.30 -3.92 -2.55
C ALA A 116 -17.85 -2.81 -1.66
N TRP A 117 -17.82 -3.03 -0.34
CA TRP A 117 -18.28 -2.06 0.65
C TRP A 117 -17.39 -0.81 0.68
N SER A 118 -16.07 -0.96 0.65
CA SER A 118 -15.14 0.16 0.66
C SER A 118 -15.31 1.07 -0.56
N LEU A 119 -15.44 0.48 -1.75
CA LEU A 119 -15.70 1.24 -2.98
C LEU A 119 -17.06 1.96 -2.92
N ALA A 120 -18.11 1.26 -2.50
CA ALA A 120 -19.44 1.83 -2.38
C ALA A 120 -19.51 2.93 -1.32
N ARG A 121 -18.75 2.79 -0.22
CA ARG A 121 -18.68 3.80 0.85
C ARG A 121 -18.05 5.10 0.34
N VAL A 122 -16.90 5.02 -0.29
CA VAL A 122 -16.15 6.21 -0.77
C VAL A 122 -16.91 6.93 -1.90
N ALA A 123 -17.74 6.22 -2.65
CA ALA A 123 -18.60 6.80 -3.67
C ALA A 123 -19.73 7.69 -3.10
N LYS A 124 -20.07 7.56 -1.82
CA LYS A 124 -21.15 8.32 -1.20
C LYS A 124 -20.71 9.71 -0.77
N PRO A 125 -21.50 10.79 -1.07
CA PRO A 125 -21.16 12.15 -0.67
C PRO A 125 -20.99 12.32 0.84
N GLU A 126 -21.79 11.63 1.65
CA GLU A 126 -21.75 11.69 3.11
C GLU A 126 -20.45 11.17 3.73
N THR A 127 -19.64 10.44 2.99
CA THR A 127 -18.33 9.98 3.43
C THR A 127 -17.33 11.13 3.54
N GLY A 128 -17.56 12.24 2.80
CA GLY A 128 -16.66 13.39 2.81
C GLY A 128 -15.32 13.12 2.11
N SER A 129 -15.25 12.10 1.25
CA SER A 129 -14.05 11.82 0.46
C SER A 129 -13.82 12.90 -0.60
N PRO A 130 -12.63 13.51 -0.65
CA PRO A 130 -12.32 14.53 -1.67
C PRO A 130 -12.22 13.94 -3.08
N ILE A 131 -12.15 12.60 -3.20
CA ILE A 131 -12.13 11.89 -4.49
C ILE A 131 -13.41 11.09 -4.72
N GLN A 132 -14.49 11.44 -4.03
CA GLN A 132 -15.81 10.84 -4.23
C GLN A 132 -16.23 10.81 -5.70
N PHE A 133 -15.89 11.87 -6.47
CA PHE A 133 -16.19 11.98 -7.89
C PHE A 133 -15.59 10.86 -8.74
N VAL A 134 -14.46 10.28 -8.34
CA VAL A 134 -13.84 9.12 -9.02
C VAL A 134 -14.69 7.88 -8.77
N TRP A 135 -14.91 7.55 -7.50
CA TRP A 135 -15.61 6.32 -7.11
C TRP A 135 -17.10 6.36 -7.41
N GLY A 136 -17.69 7.56 -7.47
CA GLY A 136 -19.06 7.78 -7.93
C GLY A 136 -19.29 7.48 -9.42
N THR A 137 -18.22 7.23 -10.20
CA THR A 137 -18.34 6.72 -11.57
C THR A 137 -18.76 5.24 -11.62
N LEU A 138 -18.66 4.54 -10.48
CA LEU A 138 -19.07 3.15 -10.30
C LEU A 138 -20.32 3.07 -9.40
N ALA A 139 -21.22 2.16 -9.73
CA ALA A 139 -22.46 1.95 -9.00
C ALA A 139 -22.77 0.46 -8.87
N ASN A 140 -23.79 0.14 -8.05
CA ASN A 140 -24.34 -1.21 -7.91
C ASN A 140 -23.26 -2.29 -7.67
N HIS A 141 -22.34 -1.99 -6.74
CA HIS A 141 -21.28 -2.91 -6.35
C HIS A 141 -21.90 -4.22 -5.82
N ARG A 142 -21.45 -5.35 -6.36
CA ARG A 142 -21.92 -6.67 -5.96
C ARG A 142 -20.79 -7.69 -5.94
N VAL A 143 -20.96 -8.73 -5.15
CA VAL A 143 -19.97 -9.79 -5.00
C VAL A 143 -20.50 -11.07 -5.67
N GLU A 144 -19.65 -11.68 -6.49
CA GLU A 144 -19.91 -12.97 -7.14
C GLU A 144 -18.71 -13.90 -6.88
N GLY A 145 -18.81 -14.70 -5.80
CA GLY A 145 -17.70 -15.49 -5.31
C GLY A 145 -16.55 -14.61 -4.84
N LYS A 146 -15.39 -14.71 -5.46
CA LYS A 146 -14.23 -13.86 -5.17
C LYS A 146 -14.15 -12.62 -6.07
N LYS A 147 -15.15 -12.37 -6.90
CA LYS A 147 -15.18 -11.21 -7.77
C LYS A 147 -16.08 -10.11 -7.23
N VAL A 148 -15.61 -8.90 -7.33
CA VAL A 148 -16.43 -7.70 -7.19
C VAL A 148 -16.74 -7.17 -8.59
N ILE A 149 -18.00 -6.88 -8.84
CA ILE A 149 -18.48 -6.29 -10.08
C ILE A 149 -19.18 -4.99 -9.74
N ALA A 150 -18.95 -3.95 -10.53
CA ALA A 150 -19.66 -2.69 -10.40
C ALA A 150 -20.10 -2.20 -11.77
N ASP A 151 -21.28 -1.59 -11.81
CA ASP A 151 -21.79 -0.98 -13.03
C ASP A 151 -21.11 0.38 -13.25
N VAL A 152 -20.85 0.71 -14.50
CA VAL A 152 -20.22 1.98 -14.90
C VAL A 152 -21.30 3.02 -15.10
N ALA A 153 -21.45 3.93 -14.13
CA ALA A 153 -22.36 5.06 -14.24
C ALA A 153 -21.79 6.16 -15.16
N GLN A 154 -20.48 6.35 -15.10
CA GLN A 154 -19.75 7.25 -16.01
C GLN A 154 -18.41 6.59 -16.36
N PHE A 155 -18.11 6.50 -17.66
CA PHE A 155 -16.87 5.88 -18.13
C PHE A 155 -15.65 6.74 -17.80
N ASP A 156 -14.75 6.19 -17.00
CA ASP A 156 -13.43 6.75 -16.71
C ASP A 156 -12.34 5.71 -17.04
N PRO A 157 -11.57 5.89 -18.13
CA PRO A 157 -10.52 4.96 -18.51
C PRO A 157 -9.38 4.89 -17.51
N THR A 158 -9.33 5.81 -16.54
CA THR A 158 -8.27 5.88 -15.52
C THR A 158 -8.66 5.23 -14.20
N ILE A 159 -9.88 4.66 -14.08
CA ILE A 159 -10.41 4.15 -12.81
C ILE A 159 -9.43 3.22 -12.08
N PHE A 160 -8.76 2.30 -12.79
CA PHE A 160 -7.79 1.39 -12.18
C PHE A 160 -6.49 2.08 -11.74
N LYS A 161 -6.16 3.28 -12.26
CA LYS A 161 -5.00 4.05 -11.82
C LYS A 161 -5.24 4.66 -10.44
N TRP A 162 -6.47 5.03 -10.14
CA TRP A 162 -6.85 5.53 -8.83
C TRP A 162 -6.70 4.47 -7.73
N MET A 163 -6.73 3.18 -8.07
CA MET A 163 -6.59 2.06 -7.14
C MET A 163 -5.18 1.87 -6.58
N TYR A 164 -4.18 2.58 -7.10
CA TYR A 164 -2.81 2.60 -6.56
C TYR A 164 -2.24 4.02 -6.37
N PHE A 165 -2.95 5.05 -6.82
CA PHE A 165 -2.43 6.43 -6.75
C PHE A 165 -2.86 7.13 -5.45
N LEU A 166 -4.15 7.31 -5.25
CA LEU A 166 -4.71 7.94 -4.05
C LEU A 166 -5.91 7.13 -3.58
N THR A 167 -6.06 6.99 -2.25
CA THR A 167 -7.19 6.29 -1.63
C THR A 167 -7.43 4.86 -2.14
N GLY A 168 -6.40 4.25 -2.69
CA GLY A 168 -6.45 2.86 -3.19
C GLY A 168 -6.41 1.81 -2.06
N TYR A 169 -7.08 2.08 -0.93
CA TYR A 169 -7.07 1.23 0.26
C TYR A 169 -8.44 0.66 0.56
N VAL A 170 -8.44 -0.54 1.15
CA VAL A 170 -9.65 -1.19 1.65
C VAL A 170 -9.72 -1.01 3.15
N LEU A 171 -10.93 -0.81 3.68
CA LEU A 171 -11.19 -0.79 5.11
C LEU A 171 -11.93 -2.08 5.54
N PRO A 172 -11.67 -2.56 6.77
CA PRO A 172 -12.35 -3.73 7.31
C PRO A 172 -13.80 -3.38 7.64
N LYS A 173 -14.73 -3.81 6.80
CA LYS A 173 -16.17 -3.48 6.91
C LYS A 173 -16.71 -3.76 8.30
N VAL A 174 -16.50 -4.98 8.80
CA VAL A 174 -17.06 -5.41 10.10
C VAL A 174 -16.50 -4.58 11.25
N TYR A 175 -15.21 -4.28 11.22
CA TYR A 175 -14.60 -3.42 12.22
C TYR A 175 -15.12 -2.00 12.13
N TYR A 176 -15.19 -1.43 10.92
CA TYR A 176 -15.70 -0.08 10.71
C TYR A 176 -17.16 0.08 11.16
N GLU A 177 -18.01 -0.88 10.87
CA GLU A 177 -19.42 -0.88 11.31
C GLU A 177 -19.55 -0.95 12.85
N LYS A 178 -18.57 -1.54 13.53
CA LYS A 178 -18.52 -1.63 15.00
C LYS A 178 -18.06 -0.32 15.67
N VAL A 179 -17.02 0.35 15.13
CA VAL A 179 -16.38 1.49 15.79
C VAL A 179 -16.79 2.84 15.19
N GLY A 180 -17.34 2.84 13.97
CA GLY A 180 -17.68 4.07 13.23
C GLY A 180 -16.46 4.85 12.75
N ALA A 181 -16.72 6.05 12.21
CA ALA A 181 -15.65 6.94 11.75
C ALA A 181 -14.71 7.39 12.90
N GLU A 182 -15.27 7.61 14.08
CA GLU A 182 -14.52 8.02 15.29
C GLU A 182 -13.47 6.97 15.73
N GLY A 183 -13.68 5.70 15.39
CA GLY A 183 -12.71 4.65 15.68
C GLY A 183 -11.46 4.69 14.81
N PHE A 184 -11.40 5.60 13.84
CA PHE A 184 -10.25 5.84 12.94
C PHE A 184 -9.60 7.21 13.16
N GLU A 185 -9.98 7.96 14.21
CA GLU A 185 -9.37 9.23 14.60
C GLU A 185 -8.14 9.09 15.50
#